data_a608c68a135a8dc4fa79e1460cfd1b28
#
_entry.id   a608c68a135a8dc4fa79e1460cfd1b28
#
_cell.length_a   1.000
_cell.length_b   1.000
_cell.length_c   1.000
_cell.angle_alpha   90.00
_cell.angle_beta   90.00
_cell.angle_gamma   90.00
#
_symmetry.space_group_name_H-M   'P 1'
#
loop_
_entity.id
_entity.type
_entity.pdbx_description
1 polymer ?
#
loop_
_entity_poly.entity_id
_entity_poly.type
_entity_poly.pdbx_seq_one_letter_code
_entity_poly.pdbx_strand_id
1 'polypeptide(L)'
;MGGPSSRESDASFKANAADAATKAVQRAPEKLSVSLTVNGQIRALTIEPRMTLLDALREELALTGTKKGCDRGECGACTVHVDGRRALSCMTLAAMQEDKKITTIEGLERDGALHPLQAAFIERDGFQCGFCTSGQIMSGVAMLEEANAGWPSAATADVTKPFRLSDLSNTEIRERMSGNLCRCACYPNIVEAVADAAGRS
;
A
#
# COMPACT_ATOMS: atom_id res chain seq x y z
N MET A 1 -50.63 43.33 -27.24
CA MET A 1 -50.04 42.70 -26.02
C MET A 1 -49.21 41.48 -26.46
N GLY A 2 -47.91 41.66 -26.62
CA GLY A 2 -47.00 40.58 -27.03
C GLY A 2 -46.51 39.86 -25.77
N GLY A 3 -46.79 38.57 -25.65
CA GLY A 3 -46.24 37.73 -24.60
C GLY A 3 -44.74 37.49 -24.83
N PRO A 4 -43.96 37.18 -23.77
CA PRO A 4 -42.52 36.92 -23.92
C PRO A 4 -42.28 35.74 -24.84
N SER A 5 -41.30 35.90 -25.74
CA SER A 5 -40.98 34.89 -26.76
C SER A 5 -40.42 33.62 -26.10
N SER A 6 -40.83 32.47 -26.61
CA SER A 6 -40.41 31.12 -26.13
C SER A 6 -38.90 30.91 -26.09
N ARG A 7 -38.09 31.79 -26.71
CA ARG A 7 -36.62 31.73 -26.72
C ARG A 7 -35.98 32.31 -25.45
N GLU A 8 -36.60 33.28 -24.78
CA GLU A 8 -36.06 33.86 -23.52
C GLU A 8 -36.24 32.91 -22.32
N SER A 9 -37.35 32.16 -22.30
CA SER A 9 -37.61 31.16 -21.24
C SER A 9 -36.63 29.99 -21.33
N ASP A 10 -36.26 29.53 -22.54
CA ASP A 10 -35.33 28.43 -22.75
C ASP A 10 -33.88 28.81 -22.39
N ALA A 11 -33.46 30.06 -22.67
CA ALA A 11 -32.15 30.54 -22.31
C ALA A 11 -31.95 30.67 -20.79
N SER A 12 -32.99 31.18 -20.10
CA SER A 12 -32.98 31.31 -18.63
C SER A 12 -32.96 29.96 -17.92
N PHE A 13 -33.70 28.96 -18.42
CA PHE A 13 -33.69 27.60 -17.84
C PHE A 13 -32.35 26.91 -18.01
N LYS A 14 -31.70 27.04 -19.18
CA LYS A 14 -30.37 26.49 -19.44
C LYS A 14 -29.28 27.16 -18.61
N ALA A 15 -29.34 28.47 -18.42
CA ALA A 15 -28.39 29.20 -17.57
C ALA A 15 -28.50 28.77 -16.10
N ASN A 16 -29.70 28.62 -15.57
CA ASN A 16 -29.94 28.21 -14.19
C ASN A 16 -29.49 26.73 -13.95
N ALA A 17 -29.69 25.84 -14.94
CA ALA A 17 -29.25 24.45 -14.85
C ALA A 17 -27.73 24.34 -14.88
N ALA A 18 -27.04 25.13 -15.71
CA ALA A 18 -25.56 25.15 -15.77
C ALA A 18 -24.95 25.70 -14.47
N ASP A 19 -25.53 26.75 -13.89
CA ASP A 19 -25.06 27.35 -12.64
C ASP A 19 -25.27 26.40 -11.43
N ALA A 20 -26.43 25.71 -11.40
CA ALA A 20 -26.69 24.67 -10.40
C ALA A 20 -25.74 23.47 -10.50
N ALA A 21 -25.42 23.01 -11.72
CA ALA A 21 -24.48 21.94 -11.95
C ALA A 21 -23.02 22.35 -11.54
N THR A 22 -22.64 23.60 -11.84
CA THR A 22 -21.31 24.13 -11.44
C THR A 22 -21.21 24.26 -9.93
N LYS A 23 -22.24 24.67 -9.22
CA LYS A 23 -22.28 24.73 -7.76
C LYS A 23 -22.26 23.35 -7.11
N ALA A 24 -22.86 22.33 -7.72
CA ALA A 24 -22.84 20.95 -7.22
C ALA A 24 -21.43 20.34 -7.29
N VAL A 25 -20.64 20.68 -8.32
CA VAL A 25 -19.25 20.20 -8.48
C VAL A 25 -18.28 20.88 -7.51
N GLN A 26 -18.60 22.07 -7.01
CA GLN A 26 -17.73 22.84 -6.09
C GLN A 26 -17.94 22.53 -4.60
N ARG A 27 -18.89 21.68 -4.24
CA ARG A 27 -19.09 21.31 -2.83
C ARG A 27 -17.96 20.38 -2.40
N ALA A 28 -17.07 20.87 -1.50
CA ALA A 28 -16.05 20.05 -0.88
C ALA A 28 -16.72 18.82 -0.23
N PRO A 29 -16.16 17.60 -0.39
CA PRO A 29 -16.73 16.42 0.23
C PRO A 29 -16.76 16.59 1.76
N GLU A 30 -17.85 16.14 2.37
CA GLU A 30 -17.96 16.12 3.82
C GLU A 30 -16.88 15.22 4.41
N LYS A 31 -16.11 15.73 5.38
CA LYS A 31 -15.05 14.96 6.02
C LYS A 31 -15.62 13.93 6.97
N LEU A 32 -14.97 12.78 7.07
CA LEU A 32 -15.28 11.71 8.00
C LEU A 32 -14.28 11.69 9.14
N SER A 33 -14.76 11.45 10.36
CA SER A 33 -13.90 11.09 11.49
C SER A 33 -13.70 9.58 11.48
N VAL A 34 -12.45 9.12 11.42
CA VAL A 34 -12.07 7.71 11.40
C VAL A 34 -11.02 7.44 12.47
N SER A 35 -11.00 6.21 12.98
CA SER A 35 -10.01 5.76 13.95
C SER A 35 -9.20 4.60 13.35
N LEU A 36 -7.90 4.81 13.13
CA LEU A 36 -7.01 3.80 12.57
C LEU A 36 -6.07 3.26 13.64
N THR A 37 -5.89 1.94 13.71
CA THR A 37 -4.85 1.32 14.54
C THR A 37 -3.60 1.12 13.71
N VAL A 38 -2.59 2.01 13.89
CA VAL A 38 -1.34 2.00 13.11
C VAL A 38 -0.16 1.74 14.04
N ASN A 39 0.62 0.71 13.76
CA ASN A 39 1.80 0.30 14.54
C ASN A 39 1.46 0.15 16.05
N GLY A 40 0.30 -0.45 16.33
CA GLY A 40 -0.20 -0.67 17.68
C GLY A 40 -0.77 0.58 18.39
N GLN A 41 -0.83 1.73 17.73
CA GLN A 41 -1.36 2.97 18.29
C GLN A 41 -2.66 3.39 17.58
N ILE A 42 -3.67 3.78 18.36
CA ILE A 42 -4.92 4.32 17.83
C ILE A 42 -4.70 5.77 17.41
N ARG A 43 -5.06 6.09 16.18
CA ARG A 43 -4.92 7.41 15.55
C ARG A 43 -6.29 7.90 15.07
N ALA A 44 -6.82 8.94 15.69
CA ALA A 44 -8.05 9.60 15.25
C ALA A 44 -7.73 10.63 14.16
N LEU A 45 -8.41 10.55 13.03
CA LEU A 45 -8.21 11.40 11.85
C LEU A 45 -9.55 11.97 11.36
N THR A 46 -9.50 13.15 10.74
CA THR A 46 -10.64 13.75 10.03
C THR A 46 -10.27 13.90 8.57
N ILE A 47 -10.73 12.97 7.73
CA ILE A 47 -10.28 12.77 6.36
C ILE A 47 -11.42 12.89 5.34
N GLU A 48 -11.07 13.13 4.07
CA GLU A 48 -12.02 12.98 2.98
C GLU A 48 -12.35 11.49 2.75
N PRO A 49 -13.60 11.13 2.40
CA PRO A 49 -14.01 9.72 2.20
C PRO A 49 -13.17 8.96 1.16
N ARG A 50 -12.62 9.68 0.18
CA ARG A 50 -11.79 9.14 -0.91
C ARG A 50 -10.28 9.10 -0.60
N MET A 51 -9.86 9.55 0.59
CA MET A 51 -8.44 9.53 0.97
C MET A 51 -7.90 8.11 0.99
N THR A 52 -6.78 7.90 0.29
CA THR A 52 -6.09 6.60 0.31
C THR A 52 -5.42 6.37 1.67
N LEU A 53 -5.22 5.11 2.02
CA LEU A 53 -4.45 4.76 3.22
C LEU A 53 -3.01 5.31 3.11
N LEU A 54 -2.43 5.32 1.90
CA LEU A 54 -1.11 5.90 1.64
C LEU A 54 -1.05 7.37 2.02
N ASP A 55 -2.02 8.16 1.57
CA ASP A 55 -2.07 9.60 1.86
C ASP A 55 -2.32 9.85 3.36
N ALA A 56 -3.22 9.09 3.98
CA ALA A 56 -3.47 9.18 5.42
C ALA A 56 -2.20 8.89 6.24
N LEU A 57 -1.44 7.85 5.88
CA LEU A 57 -0.18 7.50 6.56
C LEU A 57 0.86 8.61 6.40
N ARG A 58 1.03 9.14 5.19
CA ARG A 58 2.10 10.10 4.87
C ARG A 58 1.79 11.53 5.27
N GLU A 59 0.58 12.01 4.93
CA GLU A 59 0.23 13.44 5.05
C GLU A 59 -0.39 13.74 6.42
N GLU A 60 -1.21 12.83 6.96
CA GLU A 60 -1.90 13.06 8.24
C GLU A 60 -1.09 12.52 9.44
N LEU A 61 -0.41 11.38 9.27
CA LEU A 61 0.32 10.72 10.36
C LEU A 61 1.84 10.91 10.29
N ALA A 62 2.37 11.57 9.24
CA ALA A 62 3.80 11.79 9.00
C ALA A 62 4.64 10.49 8.95
N LEU A 63 4.01 9.33 8.67
CA LEU A 63 4.67 8.05 8.48
C LEU A 63 5.16 7.93 7.03
N THR A 64 6.30 8.56 6.74
CA THR A 64 6.81 8.76 5.38
C THR A 64 7.63 7.58 4.85
N GLY A 65 7.85 6.53 5.64
CA GLY A 65 8.54 5.32 5.22
C GLY A 65 7.80 4.58 4.11
N THR A 66 6.47 4.54 4.15
CA THR A 66 5.63 4.06 3.04
C THR A 66 5.70 5.03 1.87
N LYS A 67 6.12 4.60 0.67
CA LYS A 67 6.45 5.49 -0.46
C LYS A 67 5.36 5.57 -1.52
N LYS A 68 5.11 6.81 -2.02
CA LYS A 68 4.20 7.08 -3.12
C LYS A 68 5.00 7.03 -4.44
N GLY A 69 5.02 5.85 -5.08
CA GLY A 69 5.68 5.66 -6.38
C GLY A 69 4.72 5.86 -7.55
N CYS A 70 4.03 4.82 -8.00
CA CYS A 70 3.11 4.87 -9.14
C CYS A 70 1.71 5.40 -8.82
N ASP A 71 1.28 5.32 -7.55
CA ASP A 71 -0.05 5.72 -7.05
C ASP A 71 -1.23 5.02 -7.75
N ARG A 72 -1.00 3.80 -8.28
CA ARG A 72 -2.01 3.03 -9.03
C ARG A 72 -1.81 1.50 -8.94
N GLY A 73 -1.16 1.01 -7.89
CA GLY A 73 -1.07 -0.42 -7.61
C GLY A 73 0.02 -1.21 -8.33
N GLU A 74 0.90 -0.58 -9.13
CA GLU A 74 1.84 -1.29 -10.02
C GLU A 74 3.21 -1.58 -9.41
N CYS A 75 3.72 -0.70 -8.52
CA CYS A 75 5.15 -0.72 -8.17
C CYS A 75 5.47 -1.33 -6.80
N GLY A 76 4.48 -1.53 -5.94
CA GLY A 76 4.67 -2.10 -4.60
C GLY A 76 5.39 -1.22 -3.57
N ALA A 77 5.86 0.00 -3.92
CA ALA A 77 6.58 0.88 -2.99
C ALA A 77 5.74 1.32 -1.79
N CYS A 78 4.42 1.26 -1.91
CA CYS A 78 3.45 1.61 -0.87
C CYS A 78 2.93 0.41 -0.08
N THR A 79 3.57 -0.76 -0.16
CA THR A 79 3.12 -1.95 0.56
C THR A 79 3.16 -1.73 2.07
N VAL A 80 2.05 -2.07 2.72
CA VAL A 80 1.87 -2.14 4.18
C VAL A 80 1.24 -3.47 4.54
N HIS A 81 1.15 -3.81 5.82
CA HIS A 81 0.32 -4.92 6.26
C HIS A 81 -1.00 -4.41 6.82
N VAL A 82 -2.10 -5.05 6.44
CA VAL A 82 -3.42 -4.87 7.04
C VAL A 82 -3.85 -6.24 7.57
N ASP A 83 -4.02 -6.35 8.88
CA ASP A 83 -4.27 -7.61 9.59
C ASP A 83 -3.26 -8.70 9.22
N GLY A 84 -1.97 -8.34 9.12
CA GLY A 84 -0.87 -9.24 8.77
C GLY A 84 -0.74 -9.58 7.28
N ARG A 85 -1.62 -9.08 6.40
CA ARG A 85 -1.58 -9.36 4.96
C ARG A 85 -1.07 -8.17 4.16
N ARG A 86 -0.32 -8.43 3.11
CA ARG A 86 0.15 -7.38 2.18
C ARG A 86 -1.02 -6.62 1.58
N ALA A 87 -0.96 -5.30 1.61
CA ALA A 87 -1.89 -4.41 0.96
C ALA A 87 -1.15 -3.24 0.31
N LEU A 88 -1.60 -2.84 -0.88
CA LEU A 88 -1.12 -1.64 -1.56
C LEU A 88 -1.89 -0.43 -1.03
N SER A 89 -1.27 0.35 -0.16
CA SER A 89 -1.95 1.45 0.52
C SER A 89 -2.47 2.54 -0.42
N CYS A 90 -1.89 2.70 -1.63
CA CYS A 90 -2.40 3.60 -2.66
C CYS A 90 -3.73 3.14 -3.29
N MET A 91 -4.07 1.86 -3.18
CA MET A 91 -5.33 1.26 -3.69
C MET A 91 -6.32 0.94 -2.57
N THR A 92 -6.02 1.37 -1.34
CA THR A 92 -6.80 1.08 -0.14
C THR A 92 -7.38 2.39 0.40
N LEU A 93 -8.69 2.48 0.60
CA LEU A 93 -9.31 3.65 1.24
C LEU A 93 -9.08 3.63 2.75
N ALA A 94 -8.61 4.75 3.31
CA ALA A 94 -8.36 4.88 4.74
C ALA A 94 -9.64 4.68 5.56
N ALA A 95 -10.77 5.23 5.13
CA ALA A 95 -12.06 5.11 5.80
C ALA A 95 -12.56 3.65 5.94
N MET A 96 -12.06 2.72 5.10
CA MET A 96 -12.43 1.29 5.17
C MET A 96 -11.48 0.48 6.07
N GLN A 97 -10.57 1.12 6.78
CA GLN A 97 -9.57 0.44 7.61
C GLN A 97 -9.80 0.63 9.11
N GLU A 98 -10.96 1.14 9.52
CA GLU A 98 -11.37 1.09 10.92
C GLU A 98 -11.37 -0.36 11.41
N ASP A 99 -11.06 -0.58 12.67
CA ASP A 99 -10.99 -1.90 13.33
C ASP A 99 -9.89 -2.84 12.80
N LYS A 100 -9.08 -2.41 11.80
CA LYS A 100 -7.97 -3.21 11.29
C LYS A 100 -6.63 -2.77 11.87
N LYS A 101 -5.72 -3.74 11.98
CA LYS A 101 -4.34 -3.50 12.42
C LYS A 101 -3.48 -3.20 11.21
N ILE A 102 -2.98 -1.96 11.12
CA ILE A 102 -2.10 -1.51 10.05
C ILE A 102 -0.66 -1.53 10.59
N THR A 103 0.25 -2.19 9.88
CA THR A 103 1.68 -2.15 10.19
C THR A 103 2.41 -1.55 8.99
N THR A 104 3.20 -0.52 9.25
CA THR A 104 4.10 0.12 8.27
C THR A 104 5.54 -0.28 8.55
N ILE A 105 6.48 0.16 7.69
CA ILE A 105 7.91 -0.13 7.86
C ILE A 105 8.45 0.37 9.22
N GLU A 106 7.91 1.48 9.73
CA GLU A 106 8.28 2.04 11.03
C GLU A 106 7.83 1.16 12.21
N GLY A 107 6.86 0.26 11.99
CA GLY A 107 6.36 -0.66 13.01
C GLY A 107 7.00 -2.04 12.99
N LEU A 108 8.00 -2.30 12.14
CA LEU A 108 8.72 -3.58 12.12
C LEU A 108 9.82 -3.67 13.17
N GLU A 109 10.46 -2.55 13.50
CA GLU A 109 11.42 -2.48 14.60
C GLU A 109 10.70 -2.74 15.93
N ARG A 110 11.37 -3.47 16.81
CA ARG A 110 10.89 -3.75 18.17
C ARG A 110 12.02 -3.51 19.18
N ASP A 111 11.75 -2.69 20.17
CA ASP A 111 12.67 -2.45 21.30
C ASP A 111 14.09 -2.01 20.87
N GLY A 112 14.19 -1.22 19.80
CA GLY A 112 15.48 -0.77 19.24
C GLY A 112 16.20 -1.80 18.38
N ALA A 113 15.59 -2.98 18.15
CA ALA A 113 16.16 -4.02 17.29
C ALA A 113 15.47 -4.04 15.93
N LEU A 114 16.29 -4.00 14.86
CA LEU A 114 15.79 -4.16 13.49
C LEU A 114 15.17 -5.54 13.30
N HIS A 115 14.11 -5.59 12.50
CA HIS A 115 13.59 -6.88 12.04
C HIS A 115 14.66 -7.63 11.24
N PRO A 116 14.76 -8.98 11.34
CA PRO A 116 15.81 -9.76 10.63
C PRO A 116 15.95 -9.42 9.14
N LEU A 117 14.83 -9.20 8.44
CA LEU A 117 14.86 -8.80 7.04
C LEU A 117 15.40 -7.38 6.84
N GLN A 118 15.17 -6.43 7.76
CA GLN A 118 15.80 -5.11 7.69
C GLN A 118 17.31 -5.21 7.83
N ALA A 119 17.80 -6.03 8.77
CA ALA A 119 19.22 -6.27 8.96
C ALA A 119 19.85 -6.94 7.72
N ALA A 120 19.21 -7.97 7.16
CA ALA A 120 19.66 -8.65 5.94
C ALA A 120 19.72 -7.71 4.72
N PHE A 121 18.80 -6.76 4.60
CA PHE A 121 18.86 -5.74 3.54
C PHE A 121 20.08 -4.84 3.65
N ILE A 122 20.52 -4.52 4.87
CA ILE A 122 21.75 -3.74 5.10
C ILE A 122 22.97 -4.59 4.76
N GLU A 123 23.02 -5.83 5.24
CA GLU A 123 24.17 -6.73 5.08
C GLU A 123 24.41 -7.13 3.62
N ARG A 124 23.32 -7.29 2.84
CA ARG A 124 23.36 -7.69 1.42
C ARG A 124 23.30 -6.54 0.44
N ASP A 125 23.38 -5.29 0.87
CA ASP A 125 23.17 -4.12 0.00
C ASP A 125 21.87 -4.23 -0.83
N GLY A 126 20.78 -4.66 -0.19
CA GLY A 126 19.48 -4.88 -0.84
C GLY A 126 18.80 -3.59 -1.36
N PHE A 127 19.54 -2.47 -1.37
CA PHE A 127 19.05 -1.17 -1.83
C PHE A 127 20.18 -0.28 -2.37
N GLN A 128 19.81 0.69 -3.22
CA GLN A 128 20.69 1.79 -3.64
C GLN A 128 20.04 3.13 -3.28
N CYS A 129 19.08 3.61 -4.06
CA CYS A 129 18.40 4.88 -3.76
C CYS A 129 17.47 4.82 -2.53
N GLY A 130 17.12 3.65 -2.04
CA GLY A 130 16.26 3.44 -0.87
C GLY A 130 14.76 3.63 -1.11
N PHE A 131 14.33 4.12 -2.28
CA PHE A 131 12.91 4.49 -2.50
C PHE A 131 11.96 3.28 -2.44
N CYS A 132 12.29 2.15 -3.04
CA CYS A 132 11.45 0.95 -3.02
C CYS A 132 11.66 0.09 -1.76
N THR A 133 12.68 0.38 -0.94
CA THR A 133 13.17 -0.49 0.11
C THR A 133 12.12 -0.82 1.16
N SER A 134 11.36 0.16 1.64
CA SER A 134 10.28 -0.06 2.59
C SER A 134 9.23 -1.04 2.06
N GLY A 135 8.78 -0.84 0.81
CA GLY A 135 7.82 -1.74 0.17
C GLY A 135 8.39 -3.15 -0.06
N GLN A 136 9.68 -3.27 -0.44
CA GLN A 136 10.36 -4.55 -0.59
C GLN A 136 10.43 -5.31 0.74
N ILE A 137 10.82 -4.65 1.82
CA ILE A 137 10.90 -5.26 3.15
C ILE A 137 9.50 -5.67 3.64
N MET A 138 8.50 -4.79 3.55
CA MET A 138 7.13 -5.13 3.95
C MET A 138 6.59 -6.34 3.15
N SER A 139 6.82 -6.37 1.84
CA SER A 139 6.43 -7.52 1.00
C SER A 139 7.21 -8.79 1.37
N GLY A 140 8.50 -8.67 1.64
CA GLY A 140 9.36 -9.80 2.02
C GLY A 140 8.94 -10.42 3.35
N VAL A 141 8.63 -9.61 4.37
CA VAL A 141 8.14 -10.11 5.67
C VAL A 141 6.85 -10.91 5.50
N ALA A 142 5.84 -10.33 4.82
CA ALA A 142 4.59 -11.02 4.61
C ALA A 142 4.74 -12.27 3.71
N MET A 143 5.60 -12.21 2.70
CA MET A 143 5.89 -13.37 1.84
C MET A 143 6.47 -14.54 2.63
N LEU A 144 7.37 -14.27 3.59
CA LEU A 144 7.92 -15.31 4.46
C LEU A 144 6.84 -15.92 5.37
N GLU A 145 5.92 -15.10 5.89
CA GLU A 145 4.76 -15.57 6.66
C GLU A 145 3.83 -16.41 5.80
N GLU A 146 3.52 -15.99 4.56
CA GLU A 146 2.72 -16.75 3.59
C GLU A 146 3.36 -18.10 3.24
N ALA A 147 4.67 -18.12 3.00
CA ALA A 147 5.41 -19.34 2.72
C ALA A 147 5.39 -20.30 3.93
N ASN A 148 5.59 -19.77 5.15
CA ASN A 148 5.53 -20.55 6.38
C ASN A 148 4.12 -21.08 6.68
N ALA A 149 3.07 -20.37 6.26
CA ALA A 149 1.67 -20.81 6.32
C ALA A 149 1.32 -21.86 5.26
N GLY A 150 2.26 -22.25 4.41
CA GLY A 150 2.07 -23.27 3.38
C GLY A 150 1.41 -22.79 2.09
N TRP A 151 1.38 -21.47 1.84
CA TRP A 151 0.74 -20.93 0.65
C TRP A 151 1.63 -21.14 -0.59
N PRO A 152 1.08 -21.67 -1.68
CA PRO A 152 1.81 -21.80 -2.94
C PRO A 152 1.98 -20.47 -3.65
N SER A 153 2.89 -20.41 -4.62
CA SER A 153 3.04 -19.35 -5.61
C SER A 153 2.85 -19.91 -7.03
N ALA A 154 2.90 -19.04 -8.06
CA ALA A 154 2.90 -19.49 -9.45
C ALA A 154 4.16 -20.29 -9.82
N ALA A 155 5.26 -20.18 -9.05
CA ALA A 155 6.48 -20.97 -9.25
C ALA A 155 6.46 -22.31 -8.51
N THR A 156 5.45 -22.59 -7.68
CA THR A 156 5.37 -23.82 -6.89
C THR A 156 5.10 -25.03 -7.78
N ALA A 157 6.02 -25.99 -7.76
CA ALA A 157 5.98 -27.16 -8.66
C ALA A 157 4.79 -28.09 -8.42
N ASP A 158 4.35 -28.26 -7.16
CA ASP A 158 3.22 -29.13 -6.80
C ASP A 158 2.29 -28.39 -5.83
N VAL A 159 1.27 -27.75 -6.36
CA VAL A 159 0.25 -27.01 -5.61
C VAL A 159 -0.76 -27.90 -4.88
N THR A 160 -0.70 -29.20 -5.05
CA THR A 160 -1.57 -30.17 -4.35
C THR A 160 -1.10 -30.43 -2.92
N LYS A 161 0.13 -30.02 -2.59
CA LYS A 161 0.74 -30.13 -1.27
C LYS A 161 0.96 -28.77 -0.64
N PRO A 162 0.86 -28.64 0.69
CA PRO A 162 1.25 -27.42 1.36
C PRO A 162 2.71 -27.08 1.05
N PHE A 163 2.97 -25.80 0.72
CA PHE A 163 4.33 -25.31 0.52
C PHE A 163 5.15 -25.41 1.82
N ARG A 164 6.42 -25.72 1.75
CA ARG A 164 7.34 -25.76 2.90
C ARG A 164 8.38 -24.68 2.76
N LEU A 165 8.73 -24.02 3.84
CA LEU A 165 9.78 -22.99 3.84
C LEU A 165 11.13 -23.55 3.36
N SER A 166 11.40 -24.86 3.58
CA SER A 166 12.57 -25.55 3.02
C SER A 166 12.62 -25.58 1.49
N ASP A 167 11.46 -25.45 0.84
CA ASP A 167 11.33 -25.49 -0.62
C ASP A 167 11.42 -24.09 -1.25
N LEU A 168 11.62 -23.06 -0.41
CA LEU A 168 11.71 -21.66 -0.84
C LEU A 168 13.01 -21.45 -1.67
N SER A 169 12.94 -21.64 -2.96
CA SER A 169 14.04 -21.38 -3.90
C SER A 169 14.15 -19.91 -4.27
N ASN A 170 15.27 -19.51 -4.91
CA ASN A 170 15.39 -18.15 -5.45
C ASN A 170 14.31 -17.85 -6.51
N THR A 171 13.82 -18.85 -7.23
CA THR A 171 12.70 -18.70 -8.17
C THR A 171 11.39 -18.39 -7.42
N GLU A 172 11.13 -19.11 -6.32
CA GLU A 172 9.98 -18.85 -5.45
C GLU A 172 10.03 -17.43 -4.86
N ILE A 173 11.21 -16.99 -4.37
CA ILE A 173 11.40 -15.64 -3.82
C ILE A 173 11.10 -14.59 -4.90
N ARG A 174 11.67 -14.75 -6.10
CA ARG A 174 11.45 -13.80 -7.22
C ARG A 174 9.98 -13.70 -7.60
N GLU A 175 9.29 -14.84 -7.70
CA GLU A 175 7.88 -14.86 -8.02
C GLU A 175 7.05 -14.16 -6.95
N ARG A 176 7.24 -14.52 -5.68
CA ARG A 176 6.51 -13.94 -4.55
C ARG A 176 6.77 -12.44 -4.35
N MET A 177 7.91 -11.94 -4.82
CA MET A 177 8.33 -10.54 -4.76
C MET A 177 8.09 -9.77 -6.05
N SER A 178 7.53 -10.39 -7.10
CA SER A 178 7.38 -9.80 -8.44
C SER A 178 6.53 -8.53 -8.47
N GLY A 179 5.63 -8.33 -7.50
CA GLY A 179 4.82 -7.11 -7.35
C GLY A 179 5.58 -5.88 -6.85
N ASN A 180 6.89 -5.99 -6.54
CA ASN A 180 7.69 -4.89 -6.00
C ASN A 180 8.82 -4.51 -6.97
N LEU A 181 8.72 -3.32 -7.58
CA LEU A 181 9.68 -2.85 -8.58
C LEU A 181 10.85 -2.09 -7.94
N CYS A 182 12.07 -2.39 -8.40
CA CYS A 182 13.29 -1.67 -8.07
C CYS A 182 13.93 -1.11 -9.34
N ARG A 183 13.92 0.23 -9.51
CA ARG A 183 14.53 0.88 -10.69
C ARG A 183 16.05 0.81 -10.70
N CYS A 184 16.68 0.63 -9.54
CA CYS A 184 18.13 0.44 -9.39
C CYS A 184 18.60 -0.99 -9.69
N ALA A 185 17.68 -1.91 -9.99
CA ALA A 185 17.95 -3.32 -10.30
C ALA A 185 18.63 -4.11 -9.16
N CYS A 186 18.38 -3.77 -7.89
CA CYS A 186 18.94 -4.48 -6.73
C CYS A 186 18.33 -5.87 -6.50
N TYR A 187 17.59 -6.42 -7.45
CA TYR A 187 16.85 -7.68 -7.30
C TYR A 187 17.72 -8.88 -6.84
N PRO A 188 18.96 -9.09 -7.34
CA PRO A 188 19.79 -10.19 -6.84
C PRO A 188 20.03 -10.09 -5.33
N ASN A 189 20.43 -8.92 -4.86
CA ASN A 189 20.73 -8.66 -3.45
C ASN A 189 19.47 -8.73 -2.57
N ILE A 190 18.33 -8.27 -3.09
CA ILE A 190 17.02 -8.40 -2.41
C ILE A 190 16.65 -9.87 -2.22
N VAL A 191 16.86 -10.71 -3.25
CA VAL A 191 16.58 -12.15 -3.18
C VAL A 191 17.50 -12.83 -2.15
N GLU A 192 18.78 -12.47 -2.10
CA GLU A 192 19.74 -12.96 -1.10
C GLU A 192 19.33 -12.53 0.32
N ALA A 193 18.97 -11.25 0.52
CA ALA A 193 18.52 -10.76 1.81
C ALA A 193 17.27 -11.51 2.31
N VAL A 194 16.31 -11.79 1.42
CA VAL A 194 15.11 -12.58 1.76
C VAL A 194 15.49 -14.03 2.07
N ALA A 195 16.42 -14.63 1.31
CA ALA A 195 16.88 -15.99 1.56
C ALA A 195 17.55 -16.12 2.93
N ASP A 196 18.41 -15.16 3.31
CA ASP A 196 19.07 -15.13 4.62
C ASP A 196 18.05 -14.99 5.75
N ALA A 197 17.08 -14.06 5.62
CA ALA A 197 16.03 -13.90 6.61
C ALA A 197 15.13 -15.13 6.75
N ALA A 198 15.07 -15.98 5.71
CA ALA A 198 14.41 -17.30 5.74
C ALA A 198 15.27 -18.40 6.40
N GLY A 199 16.50 -18.11 6.88
CA GLY A 199 17.44 -19.07 7.44
C GLY A 199 18.12 -19.97 6.39
N ARG A 200 18.28 -19.47 5.16
CA ARG A 200 18.91 -20.17 4.02
C ARG A 200 20.31 -19.61 3.69
N SER A 201 21.09 -19.32 4.68
CA SER A 201 22.49 -18.88 4.52
C SER A 201 23.45 -20.06 4.22
#